data_1ab6d9e12ce070172f861c160ccd7e8a
#
_entry.id   1ab6d9e12ce070172f861c160ccd7e8a
#
_cell.length_a   1.000
_cell.length_b   1.000
_cell.length_c   1.000
_cell.angle_alpha   90.00
_cell.angle_beta   90.00
_cell.angle_gamma   90.00
#
_symmetry.space_group_name_H-M   'P 1'
#
loop_
_entity.id
_entity.type
_entity.pdbx_description
1 polymer ?
#
loop_
_entity_poly.entity_id
_entity_poly.type
_entity_poly.pdbx_seq_one_letter_code
_entity_poly.pdbx_strand_id
1 'polypeptide(L)'
;MATKIRLQRGGRKGYAFYSIVIADVRAPRDGKFTEKIGTYNPNTNPATVDLNFDRALYWVEVGAQPTDTVRNILKREGVYMMKHLRGGVKKGAFDEAAAQTKFDAWKADKQKGLDTLRE
;
A
#
# COMPACT_ATOMS: atom_id res chain seq x y z
N MET A 1 2.67 -19.35 3.41
CA MET A 1 3.58 -18.95 2.35
C MET A 1 4.49 -17.82 2.83
N ALA A 2 5.78 -17.93 2.58
CA ALA A 2 6.76 -17.01 3.12
C ALA A 2 7.02 -15.83 2.18
N THR A 3 5.96 -15.11 1.83
CA THR A 3 6.03 -13.95 0.94
C THR A 3 5.75 -12.68 1.73
N LYS A 4 6.61 -11.67 1.56
CA LYS A 4 6.48 -10.40 2.25
C LYS A 4 6.38 -9.23 1.29
N ILE A 5 5.70 -8.17 1.73
CA ILE A 5 5.73 -6.86 1.09
C ILE A 5 6.64 -5.99 1.95
N ARG A 6 7.74 -5.55 1.36
CA ARG A 6 8.76 -4.83 2.13
C ARG A 6 9.40 -3.71 1.33
N LEU A 7 10.15 -2.86 2.01
CA LEU A 7 10.89 -1.77 1.38
C LEU A 7 12.30 -2.24 1.03
N GLN A 8 12.72 -1.94 -0.19
CA GLN A 8 14.09 -2.14 -0.64
C GLN A 8 14.73 -0.77 -0.82
N ARG A 9 15.86 -0.54 -0.17
CA ARG A 9 16.52 0.76 -0.22
C ARG A 9 17.23 0.97 -1.55
N GLY A 10 17.04 2.17 -2.12
CA GLY A 10 17.79 2.66 -3.27
C GLY A 10 18.22 4.10 -3.00
N GLY A 11 18.66 4.81 -4.03
CA GLY A 11 19.04 6.21 -3.91
C GLY A 11 20.47 6.40 -3.44
N ARG A 12 20.83 7.67 -3.17
CA ARG A 12 22.17 8.06 -2.77
C ARG A 12 22.40 7.92 -1.27
N LYS A 13 23.65 7.92 -0.87
CA LYS A 13 24.04 8.04 0.53
C LYS A 13 23.46 9.35 1.08
N GLY A 14 22.76 9.27 2.20
CA GLY A 14 22.11 10.43 2.82
C GLY A 14 20.77 10.82 2.21
N TYR A 15 20.34 10.18 1.12
CA TYR A 15 19.05 10.43 0.50
C TYR A 15 18.38 9.08 0.20
N ALA A 16 17.71 8.54 1.20
CA ALA A 16 17.05 7.26 1.08
C ALA A 16 15.81 7.35 0.20
N PHE A 17 15.69 6.40 -0.71
CA PHE A 17 14.53 6.23 -1.58
C PHE A 17 14.21 4.73 -1.61
N TYR A 18 12.96 4.37 -1.47
CA TYR A 18 12.59 2.97 -1.31
C TYR A 18 11.70 2.48 -2.44
N SER A 19 11.94 1.23 -2.86
CA SER A 19 11.00 0.49 -3.70
C SER A 19 10.13 -0.38 -2.79
N ILE A 20 8.83 -0.42 -3.05
CA ILE A 20 7.91 -1.32 -2.35
C ILE A 20 7.86 -2.59 -3.19
N VAL A 21 8.35 -3.70 -2.63
CA VAL A 21 8.55 -4.94 -3.39
C VAL A 21 7.91 -6.13 -2.71
N ILE A 22 7.55 -7.10 -3.55
CA ILE A 22 7.10 -8.43 -3.12
C ILE A 22 8.32 -9.34 -3.18
N ALA A 23 8.66 -9.97 -2.09
CA ALA A 23 9.85 -10.82 -2.03
C ALA A 23 9.65 -12.01 -1.10
N ASP A 24 10.38 -13.09 -1.38
CA ASP A 24 10.46 -14.23 -0.46
C ASP A 24 11.12 -13.78 0.84
N VAL A 25 10.61 -14.25 1.96
CA VAL A 25 11.11 -13.87 3.29
C VAL A 25 12.60 -14.23 3.46
N ARG A 26 13.11 -15.22 2.72
CA ARG A 26 14.50 -15.66 2.78
C ARG A 26 15.45 -14.80 1.93
N ALA A 27 14.90 -13.97 1.03
CA ALA A 27 15.74 -13.11 0.18
C ALA A 27 16.32 -11.95 1.01
N PRO A 28 17.58 -11.53 0.73
CA PRO A 28 18.15 -10.35 1.38
C PRO A 28 17.32 -9.09 1.09
N ARG A 29 17.33 -8.13 2.03
CA ARG A 29 16.53 -6.91 1.89
C ARG A 29 16.75 -6.18 0.57
N ASP A 30 17.98 -6.02 0.15
CA ASP A 30 18.33 -5.29 -1.07
C ASP A 30 18.67 -6.24 -2.23
N GLY A 31 18.24 -7.49 -2.12
CA GLY A 31 18.46 -8.52 -3.12
C GLY A 31 17.31 -8.67 -4.11
N LYS A 32 17.22 -9.87 -4.66
CA LYS A 32 16.22 -10.21 -5.68
C LYS A 32 14.81 -10.18 -5.12
N PHE A 33 13.87 -9.64 -5.90
CA PHE A 33 12.46 -9.59 -5.53
C PHE A 33 11.60 -10.17 -6.66
N THR A 34 10.36 -10.54 -6.30
CA THR A 34 9.41 -11.11 -7.26
C THR A 34 8.76 -10.02 -8.12
N GLU A 35 8.32 -8.93 -7.49
CA GLU A 35 7.61 -7.86 -8.17
C GLU A 35 7.79 -6.54 -7.42
N LYS A 36 7.96 -5.45 -8.16
CA LYS A 36 7.95 -4.09 -7.60
C LYS A 36 6.55 -3.52 -7.78
N ILE A 37 5.92 -3.08 -6.69
CA ILE A 37 4.55 -2.55 -6.73
C ILE A 37 4.47 -1.06 -6.45
N GLY A 38 5.59 -0.41 -6.17
CA GLY A 38 5.57 1.03 -5.96
C GLY A 38 6.87 1.58 -5.42
N THR A 39 6.84 2.86 -5.06
CA THR A 39 7.98 3.57 -4.48
C THR A 39 7.52 4.38 -3.27
N TYR A 40 8.46 4.63 -2.36
CA TYR A 40 8.22 5.43 -1.17
C TYR A 40 9.39 6.40 -0.98
N ASN A 41 9.08 7.69 -0.93
CA ASN A 41 10.06 8.75 -0.72
C ASN A 41 9.77 9.45 0.61
N PRO A 42 10.54 9.16 1.67
CA PRO A 42 10.31 9.81 2.97
C PRO A 42 10.89 11.22 3.07
N ASN A 43 11.62 11.68 2.04
CA ASN A 43 12.32 12.97 2.08
C ASN A 43 11.41 14.17 1.80
N THR A 44 10.20 13.92 1.31
CA THR A 44 9.20 14.97 1.12
C THR A 44 8.29 15.08 2.34
N ASN A 45 7.60 16.21 2.49
CA ASN A 45 6.66 16.40 3.59
C ASN A 45 5.31 16.88 3.03
N PRO A 46 4.25 16.03 3.07
CA PRO A 46 4.27 14.65 3.55
C PRO A 46 5.05 13.72 2.64
N ALA A 47 5.44 12.55 3.13
CA ALA A 47 6.16 11.54 2.36
C ALA A 47 5.37 11.16 1.10
N THR A 48 6.08 11.01 -0.02
CA THR A 48 5.46 10.68 -1.30
C THR A 48 5.42 9.18 -1.50
N VAL A 49 4.23 8.67 -1.85
CA VAL A 49 4.01 7.26 -2.17
C VAL A 49 3.43 7.17 -3.57
N ASP A 50 4.08 6.38 -4.42
CA ASP A 50 3.57 6.03 -5.75
C ASP A 50 3.33 4.53 -5.72
N LEU A 51 2.08 4.10 -5.73
CA LEU A 51 1.70 2.71 -5.50
C LEU A 51 0.80 2.21 -6.63
N ASN A 52 1.15 1.04 -7.18
CA ASN A 52 0.23 0.32 -8.05
C ASN A 52 -0.82 -0.34 -7.15
N PHE A 53 -1.95 0.33 -7.00
CA PHE A 53 -3.01 -0.05 -6.07
C PHE A 53 -3.54 -1.47 -6.33
N ASP A 54 -3.81 -1.80 -7.59
CA ASP A 54 -4.38 -3.10 -7.96
C ASP A 54 -3.44 -4.24 -7.60
N ARG A 55 -2.15 -4.08 -7.84
CA ARG A 55 -1.16 -5.10 -7.50
C ARG A 55 -0.97 -5.22 -6.00
N ALA A 56 -0.95 -4.10 -5.29
CA ALA A 56 -0.86 -4.12 -3.82
C ALA A 56 -2.06 -4.85 -3.22
N LEU A 57 -3.26 -4.53 -3.70
CA LEU A 57 -4.49 -5.18 -3.24
C LEU A 57 -4.45 -6.69 -3.52
N TYR A 58 -4.02 -7.09 -4.72
CA TYR A 58 -3.89 -8.50 -5.07
C TYR A 58 -3.00 -9.24 -4.07
N TRP A 59 -1.80 -8.71 -3.81
CA TRP A 59 -0.85 -9.39 -2.93
C TRP A 59 -1.33 -9.44 -1.48
N VAL A 60 -1.98 -8.39 -1.00
CA VAL A 60 -2.58 -8.40 0.34
C VAL A 60 -3.69 -9.46 0.41
N GLU A 61 -4.53 -9.55 -0.62
CA GLU A 61 -5.63 -10.53 -0.64
C GLU A 61 -5.15 -11.98 -0.70
N VAL A 62 -4.03 -12.24 -1.36
CA VAL A 62 -3.46 -13.60 -1.40
C VAL A 62 -2.59 -13.95 -0.20
N GLY A 63 -2.48 -13.04 0.76
CA GLY A 63 -1.83 -13.34 2.04
C GLY A 63 -0.38 -12.91 2.18
N ALA A 64 0.16 -12.10 1.26
CA ALA A 64 1.50 -11.54 1.44
C ALA A 64 1.52 -10.66 2.70
N GLN A 65 2.55 -10.78 3.53
CA GLN A 65 2.63 -10.11 4.82
C GLN A 65 3.47 -8.85 4.72
N PRO A 66 2.87 -7.65 4.93
CA PRO A 66 3.63 -6.41 4.92
C PRO A 66 4.43 -6.24 6.20
N THR A 67 5.59 -5.58 6.08
CA THR A 67 6.31 -5.07 7.24
C THR A 67 5.50 -3.93 7.87
N ASP A 68 5.84 -3.52 9.10
CA ASP A 68 5.07 -2.49 9.81
C ASP A 68 5.01 -1.19 9.04
N THR A 69 6.14 -0.74 8.47
CA THR A 69 6.18 0.49 7.67
C THR A 69 5.30 0.38 6.42
N VAL A 70 5.39 -0.75 5.70
CA VAL A 70 4.57 -0.99 4.50
C VAL A 70 3.10 -1.07 4.87
N ARG A 71 2.76 -1.71 5.99
CA ARG A 71 1.38 -1.79 6.47
C ARG A 71 0.79 -0.39 6.65
N ASN A 72 1.53 0.53 7.25
CA ASN A 72 1.08 1.90 7.44
C ASN A 72 0.90 2.62 6.10
N ILE A 73 1.80 2.40 5.15
CA ILE A 73 1.68 2.96 3.80
C ILE A 73 0.41 2.42 3.12
N LEU A 74 0.17 1.12 3.18
CA LEU A 74 -1.00 0.50 2.56
C LEU A 74 -2.31 0.98 3.19
N LYS A 75 -2.34 1.17 4.52
CA LYS A 75 -3.50 1.75 5.20
C LYS A 75 -3.79 3.15 4.71
N ARG A 76 -2.76 3.97 4.59
CA ARG A 76 -2.89 5.35 4.14
C ARG A 76 -3.41 5.43 2.70
N GLU A 77 -2.97 4.51 1.83
CA GLU A 77 -3.38 4.48 0.43
C GLU A 77 -4.73 3.79 0.19
N GLY A 78 -5.31 3.18 1.21
CA GLY A 78 -6.64 2.61 1.13
C GLY A 78 -6.72 1.15 0.74
N VAL A 79 -5.59 0.44 0.67
CA VAL A 79 -5.58 -0.98 0.28
C VAL A 79 -6.39 -1.83 1.26
N TYR A 80 -6.22 -1.59 2.57
CA TYR A 80 -6.98 -2.35 3.59
C TYR A 80 -8.44 -1.98 3.60
N MET A 81 -8.79 -0.72 3.33
CA MET A 81 -10.20 -0.31 3.22
C MET A 81 -10.87 -1.05 2.06
N MET A 82 -10.21 -1.11 0.90
CA MET A 82 -10.76 -1.82 -0.26
C MET A 82 -10.88 -3.32 0.01
N LYS A 83 -9.88 -3.93 0.67
CA LYS A 83 -9.95 -5.33 1.07
C LYS A 83 -11.17 -5.60 1.95
N HIS A 84 -11.41 -4.73 2.92
CA HIS A 84 -12.57 -4.82 3.81
C HIS A 84 -13.88 -4.73 3.04
N LEU A 85 -13.99 -3.76 2.12
CA LEU A 85 -15.19 -3.57 1.31
C LEU A 85 -15.45 -4.76 0.38
N ARG A 86 -14.39 -5.31 -0.22
CA ARG A 86 -14.53 -6.51 -1.08
C ARG A 86 -14.97 -7.72 -0.27
N GLY A 87 -14.54 -7.82 0.98
CA GLY A 87 -15.02 -8.85 1.90
C GLY A 87 -16.51 -8.72 2.15
N GLY A 88 -17.03 -7.51 2.29
CA GLY A 88 -18.46 -7.24 2.43
C GLY A 88 -19.24 -7.66 1.18
N VAL A 89 -18.70 -7.41 -0.01
CA VAL A 89 -19.32 -7.87 -1.28
C VAL A 89 -19.42 -9.39 -1.31
N LYS A 90 -18.36 -10.10 -0.95
CA LYS A 90 -18.36 -11.57 -0.91
C LYS A 90 -19.38 -12.13 0.09
N LYS A 91 -19.60 -11.43 1.20
CA LYS A 91 -20.57 -11.83 2.21
C LYS A 91 -22.00 -11.44 1.86
N GLY A 92 -22.21 -10.73 0.76
CA GLY A 92 -23.53 -10.31 0.31
C GLY A 92 -24.09 -9.09 1.05
N ALA A 93 -23.24 -8.37 1.81
CA ALA A 93 -23.70 -7.19 2.55
C ALA A 93 -24.06 -6.02 1.62
N PHE A 94 -23.35 -5.89 0.50
CA PHE A 94 -23.61 -4.87 -0.52
C PHE A 94 -22.92 -5.31 -1.82
N ASP A 95 -23.25 -4.63 -2.94
CA ASP A 95 -22.66 -4.96 -4.24
C ASP A 95 -21.35 -4.20 -4.52
N GLU A 96 -20.72 -4.49 -5.64
CA GLU A 96 -19.45 -3.86 -6.02
C GLU A 96 -19.59 -2.36 -6.24
N ALA A 97 -20.69 -1.91 -6.81
CA ALA A 97 -20.94 -0.48 -7.02
C ALA A 97 -21.02 0.27 -5.69
N ALA A 98 -21.72 -0.30 -4.70
CA ALA A 98 -21.79 0.27 -3.36
C ALA A 98 -20.43 0.27 -2.68
N ALA A 99 -19.62 -0.78 -2.85
CA ALA A 99 -18.26 -0.85 -2.33
C ALA A 99 -17.39 0.27 -2.90
N GLN A 100 -17.46 0.49 -4.20
CA GLN A 100 -16.68 1.55 -4.86
C GLN A 100 -17.10 2.93 -4.37
N THR A 101 -18.41 3.15 -4.20
CA THR A 101 -18.94 4.42 -3.67
C THR A 101 -18.42 4.69 -2.25
N LYS A 102 -18.43 3.66 -1.39
CA LYS A 102 -17.91 3.78 -0.02
C LYS A 102 -16.42 4.08 0.00
N PHE A 103 -15.66 3.43 -0.88
CA PHE A 103 -14.22 3.67 -1.01
C PHE A 103 -13.92 5.09 -1.47
N ASP A 104 -14.63 5.57 -2.48
CA ASP A 104 -14.45 6.92 -3.01
C ASP A 104 -14.76 7.98 -1.93
N ALA A 105 -15.80 7.78 -1.14
CA ALA A 105 -16.14 8.68 -0.03
C ALA A 105 -15.04 8.70 1.03
N TRP A 106 -14.51 7.54 1.38
CA TRP A 106 -13.40 7.43 2.34
C TRP A 106 -12.15 8.14 1.83
N LYS A 107 -11.81 7.96 0.56
CA LYS A 107 -10.66 8.62 -0.06
C LYS A 107 -10.81 10.13 -0.07
N ALA A 108 -11.99 10.64 -0.37
CA ALA A 108 -12.27 12.07 -0.37
C ALA A 108 -12.06 12.68 1.02
N ASP A 109 -12.54 12.00 2.07
CA ASP A 109 -12.35 12.44 3.44
C ASP A 109 -10.87 12.47 3.85
N LYS A 110 -10.12 11.46 3.45
CA LYS A 110 -8.67 11.41 3.69
C LYS A 110 -7.96 12.56 2.99
N GLN A 111 -8.31 12.86 1.75
CA GLN A 111 -7.69 13.93 0.98
C GLN A 111 -7.98 15.30 1.63
N LYS A 112 -9.20 15.52 2.11
CA LYS A 112 -9.54 16.74 2.84
C LYS A 112 -8.66 16.93 4.07
N GLY A 113 -8.43 15.87 4.83
CA GLY A 113 -7.55 15.91 5.99
C GLY A 113 -6.13 16.29 5.63
N LEU A 114 -5.59 15.73 4.53
CA LEU A 114 -4.25 16.06 4.06
C LEU A 114 -4.16 17.52 3.57
N ASP A 115 -5.16 17.99 2.86
CA ASP A 115 -5.20 19.37 2.36
C ASP A 115 -5.24 20.37 3.53
N THR A 116 -5.99 20.05 4.57
CA THR A 116 -6.03 20.87 5.80
C THR A 116 -4.66 20.94 6.46
N LEU A 117 -3.94 19.82 6.51
CA LEU A 117 -2.59 19.78 7.08
C LEU A 117 -1.55 20.58 6.28
N ARG A 118 -1.77 20.76 4.99
CA ARG A 118 -0.86 21.54 4.12
C ARG A 118 -1.05 23.04 4.23
N GLU A 119 -2.19 23.48 4.70
CA GLU A 119 -2.48 24.90 4.95
C GLU A 119 -1.84 25.36 6.30
#